data_755ebce2c6c84abbd80806b2e6bbfc79
#
_entry.id   755ebce2c6c84abbd80806b2e6bbfc79
#
_cell.length_a   1.000
_cell.length_b   1.000
_cell.length_c   1.000
_cell.angle_alpha   90.00
_cell.angle_beta   90.00
_cell.angle_gamma   90.00
#
_symmetry.space_group_name_H-M   'P 1'
#
loop_
_entity.id
_entity.type
_entity.pdbx_description
1 polymer ?
#
loop_
_entity_poly.entity_id
_entity_poly.type
_entity_poly.pdbx_seq_one_letter_code
_entity_poly.pdbx_strand_id
1 'polypeptide(L)'
;MNASHIGFIFACLLAAAPASAQNVKITPVGSHPGELCANDRALIFEDPTGVRFLFDPAHNVTGADDPRLGTLHLVLLSHMHGDHVGDQKLKAPGAGTCANSERVAAPNSTTAEVAAAKNAALVMTRAMGGFVGTRVQGIRGGQPIEFCPQVDGATTVPVETVCNSQTDLGGVFIARAADAKQGVEISIVYASHVNNAPPALLSEAQRAAAKADGAILEYGPPTGFVVKFTNGLTVYLSGDTGIHSEMKTVVNDYHKANLAVLNLGSNPGIFYTGAYAMNELVQPASVILTHPNEPVTQDGKLLPASRTAAFMKELNPATHLAISGRTMEFDGRGQCAAGC
;
A
#
# COMPACT_ATOMS: atom_id res chain seq x y z
N MET A 1 35.40 61.75 -40.50
CA MET A 1 34.41 60.71 -40.81
C MET A 1 34.60 59.57 -39.85
N ASN A 2 33.86 59.59 -38.75
CA ASN A 2 33.93 58.53 -37.70
C ASN A 2 32.75 57.61 -37.83
N ALA A 3 33.00 56.33 -38.15
CA ALA A 3 31.98 55.29 -38.22
C ALA A 3 31.93 54.57 -36.86
N SER A 4 30.83 54.75 -36.12
CA SER A 4 30.54 54.02 -34.91
C SER A 4 29.93 52.64 -35.26
N HIS A 5 30.61 51.57 -34.87
CA HIS A 5 30.04 50.22 -34.92
C HIS A 5 29.23 49.94 -33.68
N ILE A 6 27.93 49.77 -33.83
CA ILE A 6 27.01 49.30 -32.78
C ILE A 6 27.00 47.76 -32.83
N GLY A 7 27.63 47.13 -31.85
CA GLY A 7 27.55 45.68 -31.68
C GLY A 7 26.24 45.28 -31.01
N PHE A 8 25.41 44.50 -31.65
CA PHE A 8 24.24 43.86 -31.09
C PHE A 8 24.68 42.59 -30.33
N ILE A 9 24.55 42.60 -29.01
CA ILE A 9 24.71 41.37 -28.19
C ILE A 9 23.38 40.63 -28.20
N PHE A 10 23.35 39.47 -28.88
CA PHE A 10 22.24 38.54 -28.81
C PHE A 10 22.35 37.74 -27.50
N ALA A 11 21.56 38.06 -26.50
CA ALA A 11 21.40 37.25 -25.28
C ALA A 11 20.56 36.01 -25.62
N CYS A 12 21.17 34.84 -25.78
CA CYS A 12 20.46 33.56 -25.82
C CYS A 12 19.87 33.25 -24.44
N LEU A 13 18.57 33.46 -24.29
CA LEU A 13 17.81 32.93 -23.18
C LEU A 13 17.70 31.40 -23.36
N LEU A 14 18.54 30.66 -22.66
CA LEU A 14 18.36 29.22 -22.44
C LEU A 14 17.14 29.05 -21.57
N ALA A 15 15.99 28.75 -22.16
CA ALA A 15 14.82 28.27 -21.44
C ALA A 15 15.20 26.91 -20.83
N ALA A 16 15.41 26.87 -19.51
CA ALA A 16 15.53 25.62 -18.77
C ALA A 16 14.20 24.87 -18.95
N ALA A 17 14.22 23.75 -19.66
CA ALA A 17 13.07 22.86 -19.69
C ALA A 17 12.73 22.47 -18.24
N PRO A 18 11.45 22.49 -17.84
CA PRO A 18 11.08 22.02 -16.51
C PRO A 18 11.59 20.59 -16.36
N ALA A 19 12.35 20.33 -15.29
CA ALA A 19 12.73 18.97 -14.93
C ALA A 19 11.43 18.17 -14.84
N SER A 20 11.29 17.16 -15.71
CA SER A 20 10.15 16.23 -15.65
C SER A 20 10.11 15.67 -14.25
N ALA A 21 9.02 15.89 -13.52
CA ALA A 21 8.85 15.28 -12.21
C ALA A 21 8.98 13.77 -12.37
N GLN A 22 9.84 13.14 -11.56
CA GLN A 22 10.03 11.70 -11.62
C GLN A 22 8.72 10.98 -11.27
N ASN A 23 8.50 9.82 -11.88
CA ASN A 23 7.30 9.01 -11.62
C ASN A 23 7.38 8.31 -10.25
N VAL A 24 6.21 8.05 -9.68
CA VAL A 24 6.09 7.12 -8.55
C VAL A 24 6.16 5.71 -9.09
N LYS A 25 6.95 4.85 -8.44
CA LYS A 25 7.05 3.43 -8.79
C LYS A 25 6.19 2.60 -7.85
N ILE A 26 5.43 1.67 -8.44
CA ILE A 26 4.57 0.73 -7.72
C ILE A 26 4.96 -0.69 -8.17
N THR A 27 5.48 -1.49 -7.21
CA THR A 27 5.94 -2.85 -7.48
C THR A 27 5.12 -3.85 -6.68
N PRO A 28 4.28 -4.68 -7.32
CA PRO A 28 3.58 -5.76 -6.65
C PRO A 28 4.54 -6.84 -6.14
N VAL A 29 4.26 -7.33 -4.92
CA VAL A 29 4.98 -8.43 -4.29
C VAL A 29 4.01 -9.60 -4.11
N GLY A 30 3.89 -10.42 -5.14
CA GLY A 30 2.99 -11.56 -5.17
C GLY A 30 3.68 -12.88 -4.87
N SER A 31 2.90 -13.95 -4.87
CA SER A 31 3.38 -15.31 -4.56
C SER A 31 4.20 -15.93 -5.71
N HIS A 32 3.84 -15.64 -6.95
CA HIS A 32 4.51 -16.20 -8.14
C HIS A 32 5.02 -15.06 -9.03
N PRO A 33 6.34 -14.99 -9.29
CA PRO A 33 6.91 -13.94 -10.17
C PRO A 33 6.27 -13.95 -11.56
N GLY A 34 5.89 -12.78 -12.05
CA GLY A 34 5.26 -12.61 -13.36
C GLY A 34 3.76 -12.89 -13.40
N GLU A 35 3.13 -13.24 -12.28
CA GLU A 35 1.70 -13.58 -12.20
C GLU A 35 0.95 -12.66 -11.23
N LEU A 36 -0.39 -12.62 -11.38
CA LEU A 36 -1.32 -12.15 -10.36
C LEU A 36 -2.11 -13.34 -9.86
N CYS A 37 -1.78 -13.80 -8.66
CA CYS A 37 -2.32 -14.99 -8.04
C CYS A 37 -3.42 -14.69 -7.04
N ALA A 38 -4.16 -15.72 -6.63
CA ALA A 38 -5.36 -15.62 -5.81
C ALA A 38 -5.23 -14.76 -4.55
N ASN A 39 -4.07 -14.81 -3.90
CA ASN A 39 -3.85 -14.13 -2.62
C ASN A 39 -2.88 -12.95 -2.71
N ASP A 40 -2.57 -12.47 -3.92
CA ASP A 40 -1.59 -11.42 -4.10
C ASP A 40 -2.21 -10.03 -3.86
N ARG A 41 -1.61 -9.27 -2.91
CA ARG A 41 -2.09 -7.94 -2.51
C ARG A 41 -0.98 -6.99 -2.04
N ALA A 42 0.18 -7.50 -1.66
CA ALA A 42 1.26 -6.66 -1.17
C ALA A 42 1.84 -5.78 -2.29
N LEU A 43 2.01 -4.50 -2.01
CA LEU A 43 2.54 -3.51 -2.95
C LEU A 43 3.64 -2.69 -2.29
N ILE A 44 4.74 -2.47 -3.01
CA ILE A 44 5.77 -1.52 -2.64
C ILE A 44 5.59 -0.24 -3.46
N PHE A 45 5.59 0.89 -2.78
CA PHE A 45 5.55 2.22 -3.38
C PHE A 45 6.88 2.93 -3.16
N GLU A 46 7.36 3.65 -4.18
CA GLU A 46 8.58 4.45 -4.10
C GLU A 46 8.31 5.84 -4.66
N ASP A 47 8.41 6.84 -3.79
CA ASP A 47 8.29 8.25 -4.14
C ASP A 47 9.57 8.76 -4.82
N PRO A 48 9.50 9.78 -5.70
CA PRO A 48 10.69 10.42 -6.28
C PRO A 48 11.76 10.88 -5.29
N THR A 49 11.40 11.20 -4.06
CA THR A 49 12.35 11.57 -2.99
C THR A 49 13.04 10.37 -2.35
N GLY A 50 12.69 9.14 -2.77
CA GLY A 50 13.22 7.89 -2.22
C GLY A 50 12.46 7.37 -1.00
N VAL A 51 11.40 8.04 -0.52
CA VAL A 51 10.52 7.46 0.50
C VAL A 51 9.88 6.20 -0.05
N ARG A 52 10.04 5.08 0.66
CA ARG A 52 9.62 3.76 0.17
C ARG A 52 8.85 3.03 1.26
N PHE A 53 7.67 2.50 0.91
CA PHE A 53 6.83 1.79 1.86
C PHE A 53 6.20 0.53 1.28
N LEU A 54 5.85 -0.39 2.18
CA LEU A 54 5.13 -1.63 1.88
C LEU A 54 3.70 -1.51 2.41
N PHE A 55 2.73 -1.77 1.54
CA PHE A 55 1.32 -1.86 1.89
C PHE A 55 0.92 -3.33 2.00
N ASP A 56 0.28 -3.69 3.12
CA ASP A 56 -0.21 -5.02 3.46
C ASP A 56 0.79 -6.15 3.10
N PRO A 57 1.84 -6.42 3.92
CA PRO A 57 2.82 -7.48 3.67
C PRO A 57 2.19 -8.84 3.41
N ALA A 58 1.10 -9.12 4.12
CA ALA A 58 0.22 -10.24 3.88
C ALA A 58 0.92 -11.61 3.94
N HIS A 59 0.40 -12.56 3.20
CA HIS A 59 1.01 -13.87 2.94
C HIS A 59 1.98 -13.86 1.75
N ASN A 60 2.34 -12.67 1.23
CA ASN A 60 3.02 -12.52 -0.05
C ASN A 60 4.54 -12.41 0.06
N VAL A 61 5.06 -12.28 1.28
CA VAL A 61 6.49 -12.21 1.56
C VAL A 61 6.99 -13.51 2.20
N THR A 62 8.28 -13.79 2.06
CA THR A 62 8.93 -14.93 2.74
C THR A 62 9.36 -14.59 4.17
N GLY A 63 9.11 -13.38 4.63
CA GLY A 63 9.48 -12.82 5.92
C GLY A 63 10.38 -11.62 5.79
N ALA A 64 11.09 -11.30 6.87
CA ALA A 64 11.95 -10.13 6.99
C ALA A 64 13.09 -10.06 5.95
N ASP A 65 13.63 -11.23 5.60
CA ASP A 65 14.76 -11.38 4.68
C ASP A 65 14.34 -11.54 3.20
N ASP A 66 13.09 -11.31 2.88
CA ASP A 66 12.63 -11.37 1.48
C ASP A 66 13.41 -10.37 0.62
N PRO A 67 14.22 -10.82 -0.37
CA PRO A 67 15.09 -9.93 -1.13
C PRO A 67 14.33 -8.93 -1.99
N ARG A 68 13.05 -9.19 -2.29
CA ARG A 68 12.19 -8.29 -3.09
C ARG A 68 11.85 -7.00 -2.34
N LEU A 69 11.92 -7.02 -1.00
CA LEU A 69 11.56 -5.87 -0.16
C LEU A 69 12.58 -4.74 -0.25
N GLY A 70 13.88 -5.05 -0.32
CA GLY A 70 14.93 -4.03 -0.28
C GLY A 70 14.87 -3.17 0.99
N THR A 71 15.18 -1.87 0.86
CA THR A 71 14.99 -0.89 1.93
C THR A 71 13.53 -0.49 2.02
N LEU A 72 12.98 -0.43 3.23
CA LEU A 72 11.64 0.08 3.51
C LEU A 72 11.73 1.11 4.63
N HIS A 73 10.97 2.19 4.50
CA HIS A 73 10.87 3.24 5.51
C HIS A 73 9.59 3.12 6.34
N LEU A 74 8.51 2.60 5.72
CA LEU A 74 7.20 2.46 6.35
C LEU A 74 6.59 1.12 6.00
N VAL A 75 5.71 0.62 6.90
CA VAL A 75 4.77 -0.46 6.64
C VAL A 75 3.36 0.06 6.95
N LEU A 76 2.48 0.03 5.95
CA LEU A 76 1.07 0.37 6.07
C LEU A 76 0.26 -0.92 6.23
N LEU A 77 -0.65 -0.96 7.19
CA LEU A 77 -1.56 -2.10 7.40
C LEU A 77 -3.00 -1.61 7.39
N SER A 78 -3.81 -2.18 6.48
CA SER A 78 -5.22 -1.80 6.33
C SER A 78 -6.10 -2.38 7.44
N HIS A 79 -5.91 -3.63 7.81
CA HIS A 79 -6.66 -4.31 8.86
C HIS A 79 -6.00 -5.62 9.32
N MET A 80 -6.59 -6.27 10.33
CA MET A 80 -5.98 -7.37 11.07
C MET A 80 -6.28 -8.76 10.52
N HIS A 81 -7.01 -8.94 9.42
CA HIS A 81 -7.18 -10.28 8.84
C HIS A 81 -5.84 -10.92 8.50
N GLY A 82 -5.75 -12.25 8.68
CA GLY A 82 -4.49 -12.99 8.56
C GLY A 82 -3.80 -12.78 7.22
N ASP A 83 -4.58 -12.70 6.18
CA ASP A 83 -4.11 -12.48 4.82
C ASP A 83 -3.68 -11.03 4.51
N HIS A 84 -3.78 -10.09 5.48
CA HIS A 84 -3.24 -8.72 5.44
C HIS A 84 -2.12 -8.53 6.46
N VAL A 85 -2.37 -8.82 7.74
CA VAL A 85 -1.35 -8.72 8.79
C VAL A 85 -0.26 -9.79 8.64
N GLY A 86 -0.57 -10.89 7.95
CA GLY A 86 0.36 -11.98 7.65
C GLY A 86 0.59 -12.92 8.82
N ASP A 87 -0.41 -13.73 9.21
CA ASP A 87 -0.26 -14.84 10.16
C ASP A 87 0.47 -16.06 9.56
N GLN A 88 0.65 -16.04 8.26
CA GLN A 88 1.46 -16.95 7.46
C GLN A 88 2.38 -16.16 6.52
N LYS A 89 3.43 -16.82 6.03
CA LYS A 89 4.35 -16.28 5.02
C LYS A 89 4.62 -17.32 3.92
N LEU A 90 5.01 -16.86 2.74
CA LEU A 90 5.43 -17.76 1.69
C LEU A 90 6.59 -18.66 2.16
N LYS A 91 6.55 -19.91 1.80
CA LYS A 91 7.69 -20.83 1.97
C LYS A 91 8.85 -20.43 1.05
N ALA A 92 8.53 -20.08 -0.19
CA ALA A 92 9.43 -19.49 -1.18
C ALA A 92 8.60 -18.83 -2.30
N PRO A 93 9.15 -17.86 -3.05
CA PRO A 93 8.52 -17.35 -4.27
C PRO A 93 8.33 -18.48 -5.27
N GLY A 94 7.13 -18.57 -5.86
CA GLY A 94 6.77 -19.64 -6.81
C GLY A 94 6.44 -21.00 -6.19
N ALA A 95 6.47 -21.14 -4.86
CA ALA A 95 6.12 -22.39 -4.21
C ALA A 95 4.60 -22.65 -4.24
N GLY A 96 4.21 -23.86 -4.62
CA GLY A 96 2.83 -24.27 -4.79
C GLY A 96 2.26 -23.87 -6.17
N THR A 97 1.00 -23.47 -6.20
CA THR A 97 0.33 -23.00 -7.42
C THR A 97 -0.21 -21.59 -7.24
N CYS A 98 -0.51 -20.87 -8.33
CA CYS A 98 -1.10 -19.55 -8.30
C CYS A 98 -2.47 -19.51 -7.57
N ALA A 99 -3.21 -20.61 -7.56
CA ALA A 99 -4.42 -20.77 -6.75
C ALA A 99 -4.13 -21.03 -5.27
N ASN A 100 -3.07 -21.84 -4.98
CA ASN A 100 -2.72 -22.28 -3.63
C ASN A 100 -1.20 -22.25 -3.44
N SER A 101 -0.66 -21.07 -3.11
CA SER A 101 0.76 -20.90 -2.78
C SER A 101 1.10 -21.63 -1.47
N GLU A 102 2.29 -22.29 -1.41
CA GLU A 102 2.76 -22.91 -0.18
C GLU A 102 3.18 -21.88 0.87
N ARG A 103 2.71 -22.06 2.10
CA ARG A 103 2.93 -21.13 3.21
C ARG A 103 3.37 -21.86 4.46
N VAL A 104 4.02 -21.12 5.34
CA VAL A 104 4.38 -21.54 6.70
C VAL A 104 3.86 -20.50 7.70
N ALA A 105 3.69 -20.91 8.95
CA ALA A 105 3.22 -20.00 10.00
C ALA A 105 4.19 -18.83 10.21
N ALA A 106 3.64 -17.63 10.47
CA ALA A 106 4.36 -16.43 10.89
C ALA A 106 3.81 -15.98 12.26
N PRO A 107 4.27 -16.56 13.36
CA PRO A 107 3.66 -16.36 14.69
C PRO A 107 3.76 -14.94 15.21
N ASN A 108 4.68 -14.13 14.70
CA ASN A 108 4.78 -12.71 15.00
C ASN A 108 4.09 -11.81 13.98
N SER A 109 3.50 -12.36 12.94
CA SER A 109 3.03 -11.73 11.71
C SER A 109 4.16 -11.22 10.80
N THR A 110 3.96 -11.32 9.48
CA THR A 110 4.93 -10.76 8.50
C THR A 110 5.05 -9.24 8.63
N THR A 111 3.95 -8.54 8.99
CA THR A 111 3.97 -7.09 9.24
C THR A 111 4.97 -6.73 10.34
N ALA A 112 4.93 -7.43 11.48
CA ALA A 112 5.85 -7.16 12.59
C ALA A 112 7.29 -7.61 12.27
N GLU A 113 7.46 -8.77 11.62
CA GLU A 113 8.80 -9.28 11.23
C GLU A 113 9.50 -8.29 10.27
N VAL A 114 8.79 -7.81 9.25
CA VAL A 114 9.33 -6.87 8.26
C VAL A 114 9.62 -5.51 8.91
N ALA A 115 8.67 -4.95 9.69
CA ALA A 115 8.87 -3.66 10.33
C ALA A 115 10.08 -3.67 11.29
N ALA A 116 10.23 -4.73 12.10
CA ALA A 116 11.35 -4.89 13.01
C ALA A 116 12.70 -4.97 12.28
N ALA A 117 12.79 -5.78 11.22
CA ALA A 117 14.03 -6.00 10.49
C ALA A 117 14.48 -4.81 9.63
N LYS A 118 13.51 -4.02 9.13
CA LYS A 118 13.77 -2.85 8.27
C LYS A 118 13.84 -1.53 9.04
N ASN A 119 13.64 -1.52 10.35
CA ASN A 119 13.43 -0.31 11.15
C ASN A 119 12.36 0.60 10.51
N ALA A 120 11.27 0.01 10.00
CA ALA A 120 10.23 0.75 9.30
C ALA A 120 9.18 1.30 10.27
N ALA A 121 8.74 2.54 10.08
CA ALA A 121 7.63 3.10 10.85
C ALA A 121 6.33 2.37 10.53
N LEU A 122 5.54 2.06 11.57
CA LEU A 122 4.23 1.43 11.46
C LEU A 122 3.17 2.51 11.24
N VAL A 123 2.50 2.50 10.08
CA VAL A 123 1.41 3.44 9.76
C VAL A 123 0.10 2.66 9.67
N MET A 124 -0.68 2.76 10.73
CA MET A 124 -1.97 2.07 10.92
C MET A 124 -2.73 2.72 12.06
N THR A 125 -3.98 2.31 12.33
CA THR A 125 -4.70 2.83 13.48
C THR A 125 -3.98 2.51 14.79
N ARG A 126 -4.19 3.31 15.82
CA ARG A 126 -3.57 3.16 17.14
C ARG A 126 -3.79 1.77 17.74
N ALA A 127 -4.98 1.21 17.60
CA ALA A 127 -5.31 -0.11 18.13
C ALA A 127 -4.51 -1.23 17.41
N MET A 128 -4.41 -1.18 16.08
CA MET A 128 -3.57 -2.09 15.30
C MET A 128 -2.09 -1.90 15.63
N GLY A 129 -1.63 -0.64 15.73
CA GLY A 129 -0.26 -0.29 16.09
C GLY A 129 0.16 -0.81 17.46
N GLY A 130 -0.76 -0.84 18.45
CA GLY A 130 -0.52 -1.44 19.75
C GLY A 130 -0.32 -2.96 19.66
N PHE A 131 -1.16 -3.65 18.89
CA PHE A 131 -1.05 -5.10 18.69
C PHE A 131 0.22 -5.50 17.94
N VAL A 132 0.49 -4.87 16.80
CA VAL A 132 1.69 -5.14 15.97
C VAL A 132 2.95 -4.69 16.72
N GLY A 133 2.91 -3.53 17.37
CA GLY A 133 4.02 -2.99 18.15
C GLY A 133 4.46 -3.91 19.28
N THR A 134 3.52 -4.57 19.99
CA THR A 134 3.85 -5.57 21.01
C THR A 134 4.68 -6.73 20.44
N ARG A 135 4.39 -7.17 19.21
CA ARG A 135 5.15 -8.22 18.53
C ARG A 135 6.53 -7.73 18.09
N VAL A 136 6.60 -6.54 17.52
CA VAL A 136 7.88 -5.89 17.18
C VAL A 136 8.75 -5.77 18.44
N GLN A 137 8.17 -5.34 19.57
CA GLN A 137 8.85 -5.28 20.85
C GLN A 137 9.42 -6.65 21.26
N GLY A 138 8.62 -7.71 21.14
CA GLY A 138 9.07 -9.09 21.41
C GLY A 138 10.23 -9.53 20.51
N ILE A 139 10.15 -9.26 19.21
CA ILE A 139 11.23 -9.56 18.24
C ILE A 139 12.52 -8.82 18.61
N ARG A 140 12.43 -7.60 19.13
CA ARG A 140 13.55 -6.74 19.50
C ARG A 140 14.02 -6.92 20.95
N GLY A 141 13.72 -8.05 21.58
CA GLY A 141 14.20 -8.36 22.93
C GLY A 141 13.58 -7.50 24.03
N GLY A 142 12.34 -7.04 23.85
CA GLY A 142 11.59 -6.30 24.86
C GLY A 142 11.75 -4.78 24.77
N GLN A 143 12.46 -4.24 23.80
CA GLN A 143 12.62 -2.79 23.63
C GLN A 143 11.30 -2.12 23.26
N PRO A 144 10.81 -1.12 24.00
CA PRO A 144 9.55 -0.44 23.72
C PRO A 144 9.54 0.16 22.32
N ILE A 145 8.30 0.22 21.74
CA ILE A 145 8.05 0.91 20.48
C ILE A 145 7.43 2.26 20.81
N GLU A 146 8.21 3.32 20.57
CA GLU A 146 7.78 4.68 20.78
C GLU A 146 6.96 5.22 19.61
N PHE A 147 6.33 6.37 19.80
CA PHE A 147 5.73 7.09 18.68
C PHE A 147 6.83 7.69 17.78
N CYS A 148 6.55 7.74 16.49
CA CYS A 148 7.49 8.31 15.54
C CYS A 148 7.74 9.79 15.86
N PRO A 149 9.01 10.21 15.95
CA PRO A 149 9.36 11.59 16.20
C PRO A 149 8.91 12.46 15.02
N GLN A 150 8.33 13.62 15.33
CA GLN A 150 7.88 14.59 14.32
C GLN A 150 8.62 15.91 14.48
N VAL A 151 9.11 16.43 13.36
CA VAL A 151 9.67 17.77 13.24
C VAL A 151 8.92 18.50 12.13
N ASP A 152 8.32 19.64 12.45
CA ASP A 152 7.47 20.41 11.55
C ASP A 152 6.31 19.55 10.95
N GLY A 153 5.70 18.71 11.81
CA GLY A 153 4.59 17.84 11.44
C GLY A 153 4.97 16.62 10.61
N ALA A 154 6.23 16.37 10.34
CA ALA A 154 6.71 15.24 9.54
C ALA A 154 7.70 14.35 10.31
N THR A 155 7.66 13.05 10.03
CA THR A 155 8.70 12.10 10.47
C THR A 155 9.76 12.01 9.39
N THR A 156 11.01 12.29 9.77
CA THR A 156 12.15 12.10 8.86
C THR A 156 12.46 10.61 8.72
N VAL A 157 12.63 10.15 7.48
CA VAL A 157 12.96 8.74 7.18
C VAL A 157 14.29 8.65 6.42
N PRO A 158 15.06 7.55 6.62
CA PRO A 158 14.78 6.41 7.51
C PRO A 158 14.76 6.80 8.99
N VAL A 159 13.89 6.14 9.77
CA VAL A 159 13.91 6.30 11.23
C VAL A 159 15.06 5.51 11.85
N GLU A 160 15.59 5.97 12.97
CA GLU A 160 16.70 5.27 13.66
C GLU A 160 16.24 3.92 14.22
N THR A 161 14.99 3.85 14.67
CA THR A 161 14.38 2.66 15.22
C THR A 161 12.91 2.59 14.84
N VAL A 162 12.36 1.37 14.70
CA VAL A 162 10.95 1.18 14.42
C VAL A 162 10.08 1.96 15.44
N CYS A 163 9.07 2.64 14.93
CA CYS A 163 8.16 3.49 15.71
C CYS A 163 6.72 3.34 15.21
N ASN A 164 5.74 3.72 16.05
CA ASN A 164 4.33 3.76 15.66
C ASN A 164 3.93 5.16 15.21
N SER A 165 3.15 5.26 14.14
CA SER A 165 2.41 6.47 13.85
C SER A 165 1.36 6.70 14.95
N GLN A 166 1.15 7.94 15.35
CA GLN A 166 0.11 8.29 16.33
C GLN A 166 -1.17 8.72 15.59
N THR A 167 -1.62 7.90 14.63
CA THR A 167 -2.73 8.23 13.76
C THR A 167 -3.93 7.30 13.97
N ASP A 168 -5.11 7.79 13.62
CA ASP A 168 -6.37 7.05 13.55
C ASP A 168 -7.16 7.55 12.32
N LEU A 169 -8.42 7.12 12.16
CA LEU A 169 -9.27 7.59 11.05
C LEU A 169 -9.31 9.12 10.99
N GLY A 170 -9.12 9.66 9.79
CA GLY A 170 -9.02 11.08 9.51
C GLY A 170 -7.66 11.70 9.87
N GLY A 171 -6.75 10.95 10.50
CA GLY A 171 -5.39 11.41 10.80
C GLY A 171 -4.47 11.34 9.59
N VAL A 172 -3.40 12.14 9.62
CA VAL A 172 -2.38 12.21 8.57
C VAL A 172 -1.01 11.92 9.18
N PHE A 173 -0.25 11.06 8.51
CA PHE A 173 1.16 10.82 8.78
C PHE A 173 1.99 11.32 7.61
N ILE A 174 3.03 12.12 7.87
CA ILE A 174 3.91 12.63 6.82
C ILE A 174 5.29 12.01 6.97
N ALA A 175 5.74 11.29 5.95
CA ALA A 175 7.10 10.74 5.86
C ALA A 175 7.94 11.62 4.92
N ARG A 176 9.08 12.14 5.42
CA ARG A 176 9.93 13.03 4.64
C ARG A 176 11.36 12.50 4.60
N ALA A 177 11.94 12.33 3.42
CA ALA A 177 13.36 12.04 3.28
C ALA A 177 14.19 13.21 3.84
N ALA A 178 15.36 12.94 4.43
CA ALA A 178 16.14 13.91 5.19
C ALA A 178 16.40 15.22 4.42
N ASP A 179 16.71 15.12 3.12
CA ASP A 179 17.06 16.27 2.29
C ASP A 179 15.88 16.80 1.44
N ALA A 180 14.67 16.24 1.63
CA ALA A 180 13.51 16.63 0.86
C ALA A 180 12.76 17.82 1.51
N LYS A 181 12.27 18.75 0.67
CA LYS A 181 11.42 19.86 1.14
C LYS A 181 10.00 19.42 1.45
N GLN A 182 9.50 18.40 0.73
CA GLN A 182 8.16 17.85 0.85
C GLN A 182 8.24 16.39 1.27
N GLY A 183 7.22 15.89 1.96
CA GLY A 183 7.08 14.49 2.33
C GLY A 183 5.91 13.84 1.61
N VAL A 184 5.83 12.52 1.71
CA VAL A 184 4.68 11.71 1.32
C VAL A 184 3.63 11.85 2.43
N GLU A 185 2.44 12.34 2.10
CA GLU A 185 1.32 12.48 3.03
C GLU A 185 0.44 11.24 2.98
N ILE A 186 0.19 10.61 4.13
CA ILE A 186 -0.58 9.37 4.25
C ILE A 186 -1.76 9.64 5.17
N SER A 187 -2.95 9.75 4.59
CA SER A 187 -4.21 9.93 5.32
C SER A 187 -4.86 8.58 5.55
N ILE A 188 -5.28 8.30 6.80
CA ILE A 188 -6.05 7.11 7.14
C ILE A 188 -7.52 7.40 6.89
N VAL A 189 -8.15 6.64 5.97
CA VAL A 189 -9.56 6.79 5.60
C VAL A 189 -10.35 5.54 5.97
N TYR A 190 -11.68 5.66 6.04
CA TYR A 190 -12.57 4.57 6.40
C TYR A 190 -12.58 3.46 5.35
N ALA A 191 -12.70 2.20 5.81
CA ALA A 191 -13.06 1.05 5.00
C ALA A 191 -14.25 0.31 5.65
N SER A 192 -15.17 -0.19 4.84
CA SER A 192 -16.37 -0.92 5.30
C SER A 192 -16.09 -2.41 5.34
N HIS A 193 -15.51 -2.88 6.42
CA HIS A 193 -15.12 -4.28 6.62
C HIS A 193 -15.07 -4.61 8.12
N VAL A 194 -14.73 -5.85 8.48
CA VAL A 194 -14.42 -6.26 9.86
C VAL A 194 -12.90 -6.22 10.10
N ASN A 195 -12.48 -6.06 11.35
CA ASN A 195 -11.05 -5.91 11.69
C ASN A 195 -10.63 -6.84 12.84
N ASN A 196 -10.94 -8.12 12.70
CA ASN A 196 -10.59 -9.11 13.71
C ASN A 196 -9.22 -9.73 13.48
N ALA A 197 -8.44 -9.93 14.55
CA ALA A 197 -7.17 -10.65 14.47
C ALA A 197 -7.39 -12.14 14.21
N PRO A 198 -6.53 -12.77 13.40
CA PRO A 198 -6.61 -14.21 13.15
C PRO A 198 -6.29 -14.98 14.44
N PRO A 199 -6.99 -16.10 14.71
CA PRO A 199 -6.75 -16.92 15.91
C PRO A 199 -5.30 -17.35 16.09
N ALA A 200 -4.57 -17.54 15.00
CA ALA A 200 -3.14 -17.91 15.01
C ALA A 200 -2.24 -16.88 15.71
N LEU A 201 -2.65 -15.60 15.70
CA LEU A 201 -1.92 -14.51 16.34
C LEU A 201 -2.43 -14.21 17.78
N LEU A 202 -3.47 -14.85 18.27
CA LEU A 202 -4.00 -14.65 19.61
C LEU A 202 -3.34 -15.60 20.61
N SER A 203 -3.18 -15.15 21.85
CA SER A 203 -2.78 -16.04 22.96
C SER A 203 -3.86 -17.10 23.22
N GLU A 204 -3.50 -18.17 23.89
CA GLU A 204 -4.47 -19.20 24.28
C GLU A 204 -5.58 -18.63 25.17
N ALA A 205 -5.23 -17.76 26.12
CA ALA A 205 -6.18 -17.07 26.98
C ALA A 205 -7.17 -16.19 26.19
N GLN A 206 -6.68 -15.43 25.20
CA GLN A 206 -7.53 -14.61 24.35
C GLN A 206 -8.49 -15.46 23.49
N ARG A 207 -8.00 -16.57 22.93
CA ARG A 207 -8.86 -17.50 22.18
C ARG A 207 -9.92 -18.15 23.06
N ALA A 208 -9.52 -18.58 24.27
CA ALA A 208 -10.46 -19.19 25.22
C ALA A 208 -11.54 -18.20 25.68
N ALA A 209 -11.16 -16.97 26.00
CA ALA A 209 -12.12 -15.91 26.39
C ALA A 209 -13.09 -15.59 25.24
N ALA A 210 -12.58 -15.33 24.04
CA ALA A 210 -13.42 -15.06 22.87
C ALA A 210 -14.39 -16.21 22.57
N LYS A 211 -13.95 -17.46 22.69
CA LYS A 211 -14.79 -18.64 22.50
C LYS A 211 -15.86 -18.78 23.57
N ALA A 212 -15.53 -18.48 24.84
CA ALA A 212 -16.48 -18.58 25.97
C ALA A 212 -17.64 -17.58 25.83
N ASP A 213 -17.34 -16.38 25.31
CA ASP A 213 -18.31 -15.29 25.17
C ASP A 213 -18.97 -15.27 23.76
N GLY A 214 -18.59 -16.17 22.84
CA GLY A 214 -19.04 -16.13 21.45
C GLY A 214 -18.62 -14.86 20.71
N ALA A 215 -17.53 -14.21 21.15
CA ALA A 215 -17.03 -12.93 20.66
C ALA A 215 -15.90 -13.08 19.64
N ILE A 216 -15.65 -12.01 18.91
CA ILE A 216 -14.44 -11.83 18.11
C ILE A 216 -13.61 -10.68 18.68
N LEU A 217 -12.28 -10.73 18.55
CA LEU A 217 -11.40 -9.65 19.01
C LEU A 217 -11.09 -8.73 17.84
N GLU A 218 -11.70 -7.57 17.84
CA GLU A 218 -11.45 -6.50 16.86
C GLU A 218 -10.41 -5.50 17.38
N TYR A 219 -9.64 -4.94 16.44
CA TYR A 219 -8.57 -3.98 16.74
C TYR A 219 -8.84 -2.62 16.09
N GLY A 220 -9.97 -2.05 16.43
CA GLY A 220 -10.43 -0.78 15.89
C GLY A 220 -11.03 -0.91 14.48
N PRO A 221 -11.34 0.20 13.82
CA PRO A 221 -11.91 0.17 12.49
C PRO A 221 -10.89 -0.32 11.44
N PRO A 222 -11.33 -1.06 10.41
CA PRO A 222 -10.52 -1.30 9.22
C PRO A 222 -10.33 0.00 8.45
N THR A 223 -9.25 0.09 7.69
CA THR A 223 -8.87 1.32 7.02
C THR A 223 -8.47 1.12 5.57
N GLY A 224 -8.73 2.14 4.76
CA GLY A 224 -8.00 2.45 3.56
C GLY A 224 -7.00 3.56 3.82
N PHE A 225 -6.27 3.95 2.79
CA PHE A 225 -5.35 5.09 2.85
C PHE A 225 -5.52 5.96 1.61
N VAL A 226 -5.31 7.27 1.77
CA VAL A 226 -5.04 8.15 0.65
C VAL A 226 -3.61 8.66 0.78
N VAL A 227 -2.78 8.32 -0.19
CA VAL A 227 -1.36 8.66 -0.21
C VAL A 227 -1.09 9.70 -1.28
N LYS A 228 -0.63 10.89 -0.85
CA LYS A 228 -0.22 11.96 -1.75
C LYS A 228 1.30 12.00 -1.85
N PHE A 229 1.79 11.73 -3.05
CA PHE A 229 3.21 11.70 -3.39
C PHE A 229 3.73 13.06 -3.81
N THR A 230 5.05 13.22 -3.76
CA THR A 230 5.70 14.52 -4.02
C THR A 230 5.62 14.97 -5.48
N ASN A 231 5.35 14.05 -6.42
CA ASN A 231 5.11 14.39 -7.84
C ASN A 231 3.66 14.81 -8.15
N GLY A 232 2.76 14.81 -7.15
CA GLY A 232 1.34 15.16 -7.30
C GLY A 232 0.41 13.95 -7.49
N LEU A 233 0.93 12.73 -7.65
CA LEU A 233 0.12 11.52 -7.65
C LEU A 233 -0.59 11.36 -6.30
N THR A 234 -1.89 11.11 -6.34
CA THR A 234 -2.70 10.83 -5.15
C THR A 234 -3.38 9.48 -5.30
N VAL A 235 -2.97 8.52 -4.47
CA VAL A 235 -3.38 7.12 -4.57
C VAL A 235 -4.36 6.78 -3.47
N TYR A 236 -5.51 6.23 -3.82
CA TYR A 236 -6.43 5.57 -2.88
C TYR A 236 -6.08 4.08 -2.79
N LEU A 237 -5.67 3.63 -1.61
CA LEU A 237 -5.49 2.22 -1.26
C LEU A 237 -6.76 1.79 -0.54
N SER A 238 -7.61 0.99 -1.18
CA SER A 238 -8.93 0.68 -0.65
C SER A 238 -8.90 -0.15 0.65
N GLY A 239 -7.84 -0.93 0.85
CA GLY A 239 -7.89 -2.05 1.78
C GLY A 239 -9.04 -2.98 1.38
N ASP A 240 -9.45 -3.84 2.30
CA ASP A 240 -10.68 -4.59 2.14
C ASP A 240 -11.87 -3.71 2.52
N THR A 241 -12.76 -3.49 1.57
CA THR A 241 -13.90 -2.59 1.78
C THR A 241 -15.12 -2.98 0.96
N GLY A 242 -16.30 -2.73 1.49
CA GLY A 242 -17.51 -2.54 0.72
C GLY A 242 -17.65 -1.10 0.22
N ILE A 243 -18.70 -0.83 -0.53
CA ILE A 243 -19.03 0.54 -0.97
C ILE A 243 -19.47 1.39 0.23
N HIS A 244 -19.01 2.65 0.27
CA HIS A 244 -19.41 3.63 1.28
C HIS A 244 -19.33 5.07 0.75
N SER A 245 -20.03 6.00 1.41
CA SER A 245 -20.16 7.39 0.95
C SER A 245 -18.84 8.18 0.94
N GLU A 246 -17.89 7.84 1.84
CA GLU A 246 -16.61 8.54 1.91
C GLU A 246 -15.73 8.33 0.67
N MET A 247 -15.99 7.29 -0.12
CA MET A 247 -15.34 7.13 -1.44
C MET A 247 -15.58 8.36 -2.33
N LYS A 248 -16.78 8.96 -2.23
CA LYS A 248 -17.10 10.20 -2.96
C LYS A 248 -16.62 11.43 -2.21
N THR A 249 -17.01 11.58 -0.95
CA THR A 249 -16.84 12.85 -0.22
C THR A 249 -15.41 13.07 0.29
N VAL A 250 -14.72 12.02 0.72
CA VAL A 250 -13.35 12.11 1.26
C VAL A 250 -12.33 11.78 0.19
N VAL A 251 -12.44 10.59 -0.43
CA VAL A 251 -11.41 10.11 -1.37
C VAL A 251 -11.41 10.95 -2.65
N ASN A 252 -12.59 11.18 -3.27
CA ASN A 252 -12.68 11.96 -4.50
C ASN A 252 -12.74 13.46 -4.21
N ASP A 253 -13.78 13.96 -3.51
CA ASP A 253 -14.06 15.40 -3.46
C ASP A 253 -13.01 16.17 -2.66
N TYR A 254 -12.48 15.59 -1.57
CA TYR A 254 -11.48 16.24 -0.73
C TYR A 254 -10.06 15.95 -1.21
N HIS A 255 -9.65 14.66 -1.24
CA HIS A 255 -8.27 14.29 -1.58
C HIS A 255 -7.95 14.31 -3.07
N LYS A 256 -8.95 14.21 -3.96
CA LYS A 256 -8.78 14.17 -5.42
C LYS A 256 -7.90 13.00 -5.86
N ALA A 257 -8.14 11.81 -5.30
CA ALA A 257 -7.39 10.61 -5.67
C ALA A 257 -7.50 10.35 -7.18
N ASN A 258 -6.35 10.27 -7.85
CA ASN A 258 -6.27 10.09 -9.30
C ASN A 258 -5.74 8.72 -9.73
N LEU A 259 -5.34 7.89 -8.77
CA LEU A 259 -5.08 6.46 -8.93
C LEU A 259 -5.77 5.71 -7.78
N ALA A 260 -6.39 4.57 -8.07
CA ALA A 260 -6.93 3.68 -7.04
C ALA A 260 -6.26 2.30 -7.09
N VAL A 261 -5.97 1.72 -5.94
CA VAL A 261 -5.67 0.30 -5.77
C VAL A 261 -6.89 -0.35 -5.16
N LEU A 262 -7.54 -1.23 -5.92
CA LEU A 262 -8.79 -1.87 -5.54
C LEU A 262 -8.58 -3.35 -5.22
N ASN A 263 -8.89 -3.74 -3.97
CA ASN A 263 -8.90 -5.13 -3.53
C ASN A 263 -10.21 -5.81 -3.97
N LEU A 264 -10.14 -6.79 -4.86
CA LEU A 264 -11.31 -7.45 -5.46
C LEU A 264 -11.92 -8.54 -4.57
N GLY A 265 -11.08 -9.23 -3.78
CA GLY A 265 -11.50 -10.38 -2.98
C GLY A 265 -12.10 -10.03 -1.62
N SER A 266 -12.04 -8.78 -1.22
CA SER A 266 -12.31 -8.29 0.12
C SER A 266 -13.74 -8.55 0.61
N ASN A 267 -14.69 -8.43 -0.29
CA ASN A 267 -16.10 -8.64 -0.01
C ASN A 267 -16.74 -9.27 -1.26
N PRO A 268 -17.51 -10.35 -1.14
CA PRO A 268 -18.22 -10.93 -2.31
C PRO A 268 -18.97 -9.87 -3.11
N GLY A 269 -19.45 -8.80 -2.45
CA GLY A 269 -20.14 -7.68 -3.10
C GLY A 269 -19.28 -6.77 -3.96
N ILE A 270 -17.94 -6.73 -3.79
CA ILE A 270 -17.10 -5.76 -4.53
C ILE A 270 -17.11 -6.02 -6.04
N PHE A 271 -17.23 -7.27 -6.47
CA PHE A 271 -17.41 -7.60 -7.89
C PHE A 271 -18.74 -7.09 -8.49
N TYR A 272 -19.72 -6.73 -7.63
CA TYR A 272 -21.00 -6.15 -8.07
C TYR A 272 -21.04 -4.63 -7.91
N THR A 273 -20.34 -4.09 -6.91
CA THR A 273 -20.43 -2.67 -6.56
C THR A 273 -19.14 -1.89 -6.88
N GLY A 274 -18.02 -2.57 -7.09
CA GLY A 274 -16.71 -1.95 -7.29
C GLY A 274 -16.63 -1.13 -8.57
N ALA A 275 -17.31 -1.55 -9.64
CA ALA A 275 -17.38 -0.77 -10.87
C ALA A 275 -18.10 0.57 -10.62
N TYR A 276 -19.23 0.56 -9.91
CA TYR A 276 -19.90 1.79 -9.49
C TYR A 276 -19.00 2.64 -8.58
N ALA A 277 -18.31 2.00 -7.62
CA ALA A 277 -17.39 2.70 -6.74
C ALA A 277 -16.29 3.44 -7.52
N MET A 278 -15.68 2.78 -8.51
CA MET A 278 -14.61 3.40 -9.31
C MET A 278 -15.15 4.39 -10.35
N ASN A 279 -16.24 4.05 -11.04
CA ASN A 279 -16.77 4.87 -12.13
C ASN A 279 -17.52 6.13 -11.65
N GLU A 280 -18.21 6.04 -10.48
CA GLU A 280 -19.11 7.10 -10.02
C GLU A 280 -18.67 7.78 -8.72
N LEU A 281 -17.99 7.06 -7.83
CA LEU A 281 -17.61 7.61 -6.53
C LEU A 281 -16.16 8.13 -6.51
N VAL A 282 -15.18 7.26 -6.73
CA VAL A 282 -13.75 7.65 -6.67
C VAL A 282 -13.33 8.38 -7.94
N GLN A 283 -13.73 7.90 -9.10
CA GLN A 283 -13.44 8.48 -10.41
C GLN A 283 -11.95 8.72 -10.68
N PRO A 284 -11.05 7.76 -10.44
CA PRO A 284 -9.63 7.93 -10.67
C PRO A 284 -9.30 7.90 -12.18
N ALA A 285 -8.13 8.40 -12.56
CA ALA A 285 -7.63 8.25 -13.93
C ALA A 285 -7.24 6.80 -14.26
N SER A 286 -6.75 6.07 -13.26
CA SER A 286 -6.35 4.66 -13.39
C SER A 286 -6.73 3.84 -12.16
N VAL A 287 -6.89 2.52 -12.35
CA VAL A 287 -7.14 1.55 -11.28
C VAL A 287 -6.14 0.40 -11.39
N ILE A 288 -5.49 0.05 -10.30
CA ILE A 288 -4.72 -1.18 -10.15
C ILE A 288 -5.58 -2.20 -9.41
N LEU A 289 -5.79 -3.36 -10.02
CA LEU A 289 -6.54 -4.47 -9.43
C LEU A 289 -5.60 -5.43 -8.71
N THR A 290 -5.95 -5.77 -7.48
CA THR A 290 -5.21 -6.68 -6.61
C THR A 290 -6.18 -7.53 -5.78
N HIS A 291 -5.68 -8.48 -4.98
CA HIS A 291 -6.48 -9.34 -4.09
C HIS A 291 -7.67 -10.03 -4.78
N PRO A 292 -7.47 -10.77 -5.88
CA PRO A 292 -8.58 -11.26 -6.70
C PRO A 292 -9.31 -12.48 -6.14
N ASN A 293 -8.73 -13.23 -5.18
CA ASN A 293 -9.19 -14.54 -4.69
C ASN A 293 -9.39 -15.58 -5.81
N GLU A 294 -8.67 -15.41 -6.89
CA GLU A 294 -8.57 -16.35 -8.03
C GLU A 294 -7.24 -16.13 -8.76
N PRO A 295 -6.68 -17.13 -9.47
CA PRO A 295 -5.63 -16.87 -10.45
C PRO A 295 -6.17 -15.98 -11.57
N VAL A 296 -5.49 -14.86 -11.83
CA VAL A 296 -5.90 -13.89 -12.86
C VAL A 296 -5.08 -14.02 -14.12
N THR A 297 -3.82 -14.44 -13.96
CA THR A 297 -2.90 -14.59 -15.09
C THR A 297 -2.31 -15.99 -15.15
N GLN A 298 -1.84 -16.35 -16.35
CA GLN A 298 -1.00 -17.51 -16.62
C GLN A 298 0.04 -17.14 -17.67
N ASP A 299 1.32 -17.41 -17.41
CA ASP A 299 2.45 -16.99 -18.23
C ASP A 299 2.44 -15.45 -18.48
N GLY A 300 2.06 -14.69 -17.45
CA GLY A 300 1.95 -13.24 -17.48
C GLY A 300 0.78 -12.68 -18.31
N LYS A 301 -0.12 -13.54 -18.81
CA LYS A 301 -1.27 -13.16 -19.65
C LYS A 301 -2.56 -13.31 -18.88
N LEU A 302 -3.46 -12.34 -19.05
CA LEU A 302 -4.79 -12.35 -18.46
C LEU A 302 -5.56 -13.61 -18.88
N LEU A 303 -6.15 -14.31 -17.90
CA LEU A 303 -7.06 -15.43 -18.10
C LEU A 303 -8.45 -14.87 -18.48
N PRO A 304 -8.91 -15.07 -19.73
CA PRO A 304 -10.16 -14.46 -20.20
C PRO A 304 -11.42 -14.92 -19.47
N ALA A 305 -11.37 -16.12 -18.85
CA ALA A 305 -12.48 -16.69 -18.09
C ALA A 305 -12.49 -16.27 -16.61
N SER A 306 -11.51 -15.49 -16.12
CA SER A 306 -11.50 -15.02 -14.74
C SER A 306 -12.61 -13.99 -14.50
N ARG A 307 -13.12 -13.95 -13.25
CA ARG A 307 -14.06 -12.90 -12.81
C ARG A 307 -13.42 -11.52 -12.94
N THR A 308 -12.13 -11.42 -12.66
CA THR A 308 -11.34 -10.19 -12.81
C THR A 308 -11.35 -9.69 -14.25
N ALA A 309 -11.20 -10.57 -15.24
CA ALA A 309 -11.29 -10.19 -16.66
C ALA A 309 -12.68 -9.69 -17.06
N ALA A 310 -13.73 -10.25 -16.46
CA ALA A 310 -15.10 -9.75 -16.65
C ALA A 310 -15.28 -8.37 -16.01
N PHE A 311 -14.83 -8.21 -14.77
CA PHE A 311 -14.92 -6.96 -14.01
C PHE A 311 -14.16 -5.80 -14.69
N MET A 312 -12.98 -6.05 -15.27
CA MET A 312 -12.20 -5.03 -15.99
C MET A 312 -13.00 -4.37 -17.13
N LYS A 313 -13.96 -5.10 -17.75
CA LYS A 313 -14.78 -4.57 -18.85
C LYS A 313 -15.85 -3.58 -18.37
N GLU A 314 -16.14 -3.56 -17.08
CA GLU A 314 -17.12 -2.68 -16.45
C GLU A 314 -16.49 -1.35 -15.97
N LEU A 315 -15.15 -1.27 -15.96
CA LEU A 315 -14.43 -0.11 -15.48
C LEU A 315 -14.21 0.93 -16.60
N ASN A 316 -14.52 2.18 -16.31
CA ASN A 316 -14.24 3.33 -17.19
C ASN A 316 -12.76 3.79 -17.11
N PRO A 317 -12.12 3.84 -15.92
CA PRO A 317 -10.71 4.21 -15.79
C PRO A 317 -9.77 3.20 -16.48
N ALA A 318 -8.59 3.66 -16.87
CA ALA A 318 -7.54 2.76 -17.32
C ALA A 318 -7.21 1.71 -16.23
N THR A 319 -7.20 0.43 -16.59
CA THR A 319 -7.13 -0.66 -15.61
C THR A 319 -5.85 -1.48 -15.79
N HIS A 320 -5.12 -1.68 -14.69
CA HIS A 320 -3.87 -2.40 -14.62
C HIS A 320 -3.93 -3.55 -13.64
N LEU A 321 -3.17 -4.61 -13.89
CA LEU A 321 -3.06 -5.77 -13.00
C LEU A 321 -1.80 -5.69 -12.15
N ALA A 322 -1.93 -6.00 -10.85
CA ALA A 322 -0.80 -6.05 -9.92
C ALA A 322 0.06 -7.31 -10.13
N ILE A 323 0.73 -7.44 -11.28
CA ILE A 323 1.55 -8.59 -11.62
C ILE A 323 2.83 -8.59 -10.79
N SER A 324 3.09 -9.67 -10.06
CA SER A 324 4.23 -9.81 -9.15
C SER A 324 5.58 -9.52 -9.82
N GLY A 325 6.32 -8.57 -9.25
CA GLY A 325 7.65 -8.15 -9.72
C GLY A 325 7.63 -7.17 -10.90
N ARG A 326 6.48 -6.86 -11.50
CA ARG A 326 6.36 -5.86 -12.56
C ARG A 326 6.20 -4.46 -11.95
N THR A 327 7.24 -3.64 -12.02
CA THR A 327 7.17 -2.25 -11.58
C THR A 327 6.38 -1.41 -12.58
N MET A 328 5.33 -0.77 -12.12
CA MET A 328 4.55 0.24 -12.85
C MET A 328 5.01 1.63 -12.42
N GLU A 329 5.06 2.58 -13.35
CA GLU A 329 5.41 3.97 -13.09
C GLU A 329 4.24 4.89 -13.41
N PHE A 330 3.87 5.76 -12.46
CA PHE A 330 2.76 6.69 -12.60
C PHE A 330 3.20 8.14 -12.49
N ASP A 331 2.69 8.97 -13.39
CA ASP A 331 2.88 10.43 -13.34
C ASP A 331 1.97 11.06 -12.26
N GLY A 332 2.14 12.37 -12.01
CA GLY A 332 1.36 13.12 -11.01
C GLY A 332 -0.14 13.23 -11.32
N ARG A 333 -0.59 12.76 -12.50
CA ARG A 333 -2.00 12.76 -12.91
C ARG A 333 -2.64 11.39 -12.85
N GLY A 334 -1.91 10.38 -12.35
CA GLY A 334 -2.39 9.01 -12.28
C GLY A 334 -2.37 8.26 -13.61
N GLN A 335 -1.63 8.77 -14.60
CA GLN A 335 -1.45 8.08 -15.87
C GLN A 335 -0.23 7.15 -15.80
N CYS A 336 -0.37 5.94 -16.32
CA CYS A 336 0.75 5.03 -16.42
C CYS A 336 1.76 5.51 -17.45
N ALA A 337 3.00 5.71 -17.03
CA ALA A 337 4.11 6.12 -17.88
C ALA A 337 4.93 4.91 -18.36
N ALA A 338 5.03 3.84 -17.57
CA ALA A 338 5.76 2.62 -17.91
C ALA A 338 5.29 1.41 -17.09
N GLY A 339 5.51 0.20 -17.59
CA GLY A 339 5.36 -1.05 -16.86
C GLY A 339 3.92 -1.56 -16.67
N CYS A 340 2.93 -0.91 -17.20
CA CYS A 340 1.51 -1.31 -17.08
C CYS A 340 1.08 -2.27 -18.26
#